data_50e379f38c89771d770a601f299c4f0d
#
_entry.id   50e379f38c89771d770a601f299c4f0d
#
_cell.length_a   1.000
_cell.length_b   1.000
_cell.length_c   1.000
_cell.angle_alpha   90.00
_cell.angle_beta   90.00
_cell.angle_gamma   90.00
#
_symmetry.space_group_name_H-M   'P 1'
#
loop_
_entity.id
_entity.type
_entity.pdbx_description
1 polymer ?
#
loop_
_entity_poly.entity_id
_entity_poly.type
_entity_poly.pdbx_seq_one_letter_code
_entity_poly.pdbx_strand_id
1 'polypeptide(L)'
;MSEFDSIPDTVEEFLEILSEFDEFHNMAELLHNPNYHPEGDSSFKAHMMAVFEKWHANPNRTAMGFWAMAFHDIGKQATASFDKERGFHSFIKHESVGAEIFVDKYLDYNDITRNFADHIEWIIQQHTNFWFVQKSGKSLAIATHPAFETLSEVCLADKMGLTLPDGRVMDEEWDDRVAYFVAIRDANSH
;
A
#
# COMPACT_ATOMS: atom_id res chain seq x y z
N MET A 1 -0.68 4.32 27.06
CA MET A 1 0.12 3.78 25.93
C MET A 1 0.01 4.79 24.83
N SER A 2 1.13 5.18 24.21
CA SER A 2 1.09 6.07 23.07
C SER A 2 0.48 5.33 21.86
N GLU A 3 -0.07 6.08 20.92
CA GLU A 3 -0.62 5.53 19.65
C GLU A 3 0.41 4.68 18.88
N PHE A 4 1.69 4.86 19.17
CA PHE A 4 2.82 4.18 18.54
C PHE A 4 3.38 2.99 19.32
N ASP A 5 2.86 2.68 20.53
CA ASP A 5 3.41 1.58 21.36
C ASP A 5 3.19 0.16 20.74
N SER A 6 2.39 0.07 19.66
CA SER A 6 2.13 -1.17 18.91
C SER A 6 2.73 -1.18 17.50
N ILE A 7 3.51 -0.17 17.13
CA ILE A 7 4.14 -0.08 15.80
C ILE A 7 5.55 -0.65 15.89
N PRO A 8 5.93 -1.59 15.01
CA PRO A 8 7.25 -2.19 15.03
C PRO A 8 8.34 -1.17 14.67
N ASP A 9 9.49 -1.32 15.29
CA ASP A 9 10.68 -0.51 15.00
C ASP A 9 11.61 -1.18 13.99
N THR A 10 11.44 -2.49 13.76
CA THR A 10 12.29 -3.28 12.87
C THR A 10 11.47 -4.05 11.81
N VAL A 11 12.14 -4.43 10.73
CA VAL A 11 11.56 -5.28 9.67
C VAL A 11 11.17 -6.64 10.24
N GLU A 12 11.95 -7.20 11.16
CA GLU A 12 11.70 -8.48 11.79
C GLU A 12 10.38 -8.45 12.59
N GLU A 13 10.19 -7.44 13.43
CA GLU A 13 8.95 -7.24 14.19
C GLU A 13 7.75 -7.01 13.26
N PHE A 14 7.94 -6.26 12.16
CA PHE A 14 6.90 -6.09 11.15
C PHE A 14 6.50 -7.42 10.51
N LEU A 15 7.46 -8.26 10.14
CA LEU A 15 7.19 -9.58 9.58
C LEU A 15 6.52 -10.53 10.60
N GLU A 16 6.85 -10.40 11.89
CA GLU A 16 6.14 -11.11 12.96
C GLU A 16 4.65 -10.72 12.99
N ILE A 17 4.34 -9.42 12.94
CA ILE A 17 2.95 -8.94 12.85
C ILE A 17 2.26 -9.50 11.60
N LEU A 18 2.89 -9.42 10.42
CA LEU A 18 2.29 -9.95 9.20
C LEU A 18 2.05 -11.48 9.26
N SER A 19 2.88 -12.21 10.01
CA SER A 19 2.73 -13.66 10.16
C SER A 19 1.49 -14.08 10.96
N GLU A 20 0.84 -13.15 11.66
CA GLU A 20 -0.44 -13.39 12.35
C GLU A 20 -1.62 -13.45 11.37
N PHE A 21 -1.44 -13.01 10.13
CA PHE A 21 -2.49 -12.95 9.11
C PHE A 21 -2.28 -14.02 8.05
N ASP A 22 -3.27 -14.89 7.85
CA ASP A 22 -3.21 -15.99 6.89
C ASP A 22 -2.87 -15.53 5.46
N GLU A 23 -3.28 -14.33 5.09
CA GLU A 23 -3.09 -13.72 3.78
C GLU A 23 -1.62 -13.40 3.46
N PHE A 24 -0.75 -13.44 4.47
CA PHE A 24 0.69 -13.19 4.29
C PHE A 24 1.58 -14.44 4.45
N HIS A 25 1.00 -15.61 4.74
CA HIS A 25 1.80 -16.82 4.99
C HIS A 25 2.67 -17.26 3.80
N ASN A 26 2.23 -17.03 2.56
CA ASN A 26 2.95 -17.46 1.35
C ASN A 26 3.66 -16.31 0.62
N MET A 27 3.96 -15.20 1.29
CA MET A 27 4.58 -14.03 0.66
C MET A 27 5.89 -14.33 -0.09
N ALA A 28 6.68 -15.29 0.40
CA ALA A 28 7.95 -15.64 -0.25
C ALA A 28 7.77 -16.36 -1.59
N GLU A 29 6.61 -16.99 -1.82
CA GLU A 29 6.31 -17.76 -3.03
C GLU A 29 5.60 -16.93 -4.10
N LEU A 30 5.06 -15.76 -3.72
CA LEU A 30 4.35 -14.85 -4.62
C LEU A 30 5.36 -13.91 -5.29
N LEU A 31 5.66 -14.16 -6.55
CA LEU A 31 6.67 -13.43 -7.31
C LEU A 31 6.02 -12.27 -8.09
N HIS A 32 6.54 -11.07 -7.93
CA HIS A 32 6.24 -9.90 -8.76
C HIS A 32 7.03 -9.93 -10.07
N ASN A 33 6.72 -9.02 -10.97
CA ASN A 33 7.49 -8.82 -12.18
C ASN A 33 8.93 -8.39 -11.85
N PRO A 34 9.96 -9.21 -12.17
CA PRO A 34 11.34 -8.92 -11.81
C PRO A 34 11.90 -7.66 -12.47
N ASN A 35 11.27 -7.16 -13.54
CA ASN A 35 11.67 -5.90 -14.17
C ASN A 35 11.48 -4.68 -13.24
N TYR A 36 10.64 -4.78 -12.22
CA TYR A 36 10.45 -3.74 -11.21
C TYR A 36 11.23 -4.01 -9.91
N HIS A 37 11.90 -5.17 -9.82
CA HIS A 37 12.69 -5.61 -8.67
C HIS A 37 14.06 -6.12 -9.13
N PRO A 38 14.92 -5.26 -9.73
CA PRO A 38 16.16 -5.68 -10.40
C PRO A 38 17.23 -6.22 -9.45
N GLU A 39 17.10 -6.03 -8.13
CA GLU A 39 18.11 -6.43 -7.14
C GLU A 39 17.97 -7.87 -6.63
N GLY A 40 17.22 -8.69 -7.32
CA GLY A 40 17.30 -10.16 -7.18
C GLY A 40 16.12 -10.84 -6.48
N ASP A 41 15.48 -10.25 -5.48
CA ASP A 41 14.30 -10.83 -4.82
C ASP A 41 13.03 -10.08 -5.24
N SER A 42 12.26 -10.68 -6.14
CA SER A 42 10.97 -10.15 -6.60
C SER A 42 9.78 -10.72 -5.82
N SER A 43 10.02 -11.34 -4.66
CA SER A 43 8.94 -11.88 -3.84
C SER A 43 8.06 -10.78 -3.23
N PHE A 44 6.81 -11.12 -2.98
CA PHE A 44 5.91 -10.23 -2.24
C PHE A 44 6.45 -9.93 -0.83
N LYS A 45 7.18 -10.87 -0.21
CA LYS A 45 7.86 -10.64 1.05
C LYS A 45 8.89 -9.51 0.95
N ALA A 46 9.77 -9.56 -0.05
CA ALA A 46 10.79 -8.53 -0.26
C ALA A 46 10.15 -7.16 -0.54
N HIS A 47 9.05 -7.13 -1.30
CA HIS A 47 8.27 -5.92 -1.51
C HIS A 47 7.77 -5.34 -0.18
N MET A 48 7.09 -6.13 0.66
CA MET A 48 6.56 -5.66 1.94
C MET A 48 7.66 -5.15 2.89
N MET A 49 8.82 -5.78 2.91
CA MET A 49 9.98 -5.32 3.69
C MET A 49 10.44 -3.94 3.21
N ALA A 50 10.61 -3.75 1.90
CA ALA A 50 11.01 -2.47 1.32
C ALA A 50 9.98 -1.35 1.57
N VAL A 51 8.70 -1.66 1.45
CA VAL A 51 7.59 -0.73 1.75
C VAL A 51 7.63 -0.30 3.21
N PHE A 52 7.82 -1.25 4.14
CA PHE A 52 7.94 -0.94 5.56
C PHE A 52 9.15 -0.04 5.86
N GLU A 53 10.32 -0.34 5.33
CA GLU A 53 11.52 0.49 5.52
C GLU A 53 11.31 1.94 5.05
N LYS A 54 10.66 2.10 3.90
CA LYS A 54 10.35 3.44 3.36
C LYS A 54 9.32 4.18 4.20
N TRP A 55 8.24 3.48 4.62
CA TRP A 55 7.25 4.05 5.51
C TRP A 55 7.88 4.43 6.86
N HIS A 56 8.70 3.57 7.45
CA HIS A 56 9.36 3.80 8.74
C HIS A 56 10.33 4.98 8.70
N ALA A 57 11.00 5.21 7.58
CA ALA A 57 11.88 6.37 7.37
C ALA A 57 11.13 7.71 7.26
N ASN A 58 9.80 7.70 7.04
CA ASN A 58 9.01 8.93 6.94
C ASN A 58 8.84 9.58 8.33
N PRO A 59 9.35 10.82 8.54
CA PRO A 59 9.22 11.50 9.84
C PRO A 59 7.77 11.89 10.19
N ASN A 60 6.88 11.92 9.21
CA ASN A 60 5.46 12.28 9.37
C ASN A 60 4.54 11.04 9.41
N ARG A 61 5.10 9.84 9.54
CA ARG A 61 4.33 8.61 9.58
C ARG A 61 3.31 8.58 10.71
N THR A 62 2.19 7.92 10.48
CA THR A 62 1.08 7.82 11.43
C THR A 62 0.76 6.36 11.75
N ALA A 63 0.13 6.10 12.91
CA ALA A 63 -0.32 4.75 13.26
C ALA A 63 -1.40 4.24 12.29
N MET A 64 -2.30 5.10 11.83
CA MET A 64 -3.25 4.75 10.76
C MET A 64 -2.50 4.42 9.46
N GLY A 65 -1.47 5.20 9.10
CA GLY A 65 -0.62 4.95 7.94
C GLY A 65 0.09 3.61 8.01
N PHE A 66 0.56 3.21 9.22
CA PHE A 66 1.14 1.88 9.43
C PHE A 66 0.16 0.76 9.05
N TRP A 67 -1.05 0.78 9.61
CA TRP A 67 -2.02 -0.29 9.36
C TRP A 67 -2.54 -0.27 7.93
N ALA A 68 -2.75 0.92 7.35
CA ALA A 68 -3.09 1.03 5.94
C ALA A 68 -1.99 0.48 5.02
N MET A 69 -0.71 0.76 5.33
CA MET A 69 0.46 0.22 4.63
C MET A 69 0.57 -1.30 4.83
N ALA A 70 0.39 -1.81 6.05
CA ALA A 70 0.45 -3.24 6.33
C ALA A 70 -0.61 -4.04 5.54
N PHE A 71 -1.80 -3.48 5.37
CA PHE A 71 -2.93 -4.14 4.70
C PHE A 71 -3.13 -3.77 3.23
N HIS A 72 -2.41 -2.79 2.65
CA HIS A 72 -2.70 -2.32 1.28
C HIS A 72 -2.74 -3.43 0.24
N ASP A 73 -1.92 -4.45 0.41
CA ASP A 73 -1.72 -5.57 -0.50
C ASP A 73 -2.28 -6.92 0.02
N ILE A 74 -3.08 -6.92 1.09
CA ILE A 74 -3.61 -8.14 1.72
C ILE A 74 -4.39 -9.05 0.75
N GLY A 75 -4.95 -8.50 -0.31
CA GLY A 75 -5.66 -9.26 -1.34
C GLY A 75 -4.76 -10.01 -2.33
N LYS A 76 -3.44 -9.81 -2.32
CA LYS A 76 -2.54 -10.40 -3.31
C LYS A 76 -2.53 -11.93 -3.28
N GLN A 77 -2.49 -12.54 -2.10
CA GLN A 77 -2.50 -14.01 -2.01
C GLN A 77 -3.79 -14.59 -2.60
N ALA A 78 -4.95 -14.01 -2.30
CA ALA A 78 -6.24 -14.50 -2.78
C ALA A 78 -6.45 -14.31 -4.29
N THR A 79 -5.75 -13.36 -4.90
CA THR A 79 -5.88 -13.02 -6.34
C THR A 79 -4.70 -13.46 -7.18
N ALA A 80 -3.70 -14.12 -6.58
CA ALA A 80 -2.49 -14.55 -7.24
C ALA A 80 -2.80 -15.54 -8.38
N SER A 81 -2.32 -15.24 -9.59
CA SER A 81 -2.39 -16.11 -10.75
C SER A 81 -1.02 -16.19 -11.41
N PHE A 82 -0.39 -17.37 -11.36
CA PHE A 82 0.93 -17.56 -11.92
C PHE A 82 0.91 -17.66 -13.44
N ASP A 83 1.63 -16.78 -14.10
CA ASP A 83 1.84 -16.79 -15.54
C ASP A 83 3.12 -17.59 -15.86
N LYS A 84 2.93 -18.77 -16.45
CA LYS A 84 4.06 -19.69 -16.77
C LYS A 84 4.99 -19.14 -17.85
N GLU A 85 4.50 -18.32 -18.75
CA GLU A 85 5.28 -17.75 -19.85
C GLU A 85 6.14 -16.60 -19.35
N ARG A 86 5.62 -15.81 -18.41
CA ARG A 86 6.28 -14.64 -17.84
C ARG A 86 7.09 -14.95 -16.59
N GLY A 87 6.79 -16.06 -15.89
CA GLY A 87 7.50 -16.53 -14.71
C GLY A 87 7.18 -15.79 -13.42
N PHE A 88 6.06 -15.04 -13.36
CA PHE A 88 5.63 -14.32 -12.18
C PHE A 88 4.10 -14.28 -12.04
N HIS A 89 3.60 -13.79 -10.91
CA HIS A 89 2.17 -13.70 -10.63
C HIS A 89 1.57 -12.37 -11.12
N SER A 90 0.31 -12.41 -11.54
CA SER A 90 -0.58 -11.26 -11.62
C SER A 90 -1.52 -11.25 -10.43
N PHE A 91 -1.95 -10.06 -10.00
CA PHE A 91 -2.77 -9.83 -8.81
C PHE A 91 -3.97 -8.95 -9.15
N ILE A 92 -4.75 -9.36 -10.16
CA ILE A 92 -5.85 -8.55 -10.69
C ILE A 92 -6.94 -8.38 -9.62
N LYS A 93 -7.33 -7.14 -9.34
CA LYS A 93 -8.34 -6.74 -8.34
C LYS A 93 -7.94 -7.02 -6.88
N HIS A 94 -6.65 -7.15 -6.59
CA HIS A 94 -6.20 -7.37 -5.21
C HIS A 94 -6.64 -6.24 -4.26
N GLU A 95 -6.77 -5.01 -4.75
CA GLU A 95 -7.27 -3.87 -3.99
C GLU A 95 -8.71 -4.05 -3.52
N SER A 96 -9.60 -4.55 -4.40
CA SER A 96 -11.01 -4.77 -4.06
C SER A 96 -11.17 -5.97 -3.14
N VAL A 97 -10.49 -7.08 -3.45
CA VAL A 97 -10.51 -8.29 -2.63
C VAL A 97 -9.85 -8.05 -1.27
N GLY A 98 -8.76 -7.25 -1.24
CA GLY A 98 -8.09 -6.87 -0.01
C GLY A 98 -8.98 -6.06 0.93
N ALA A 99 -9.74 -5.11 0.40
CA ALA A 99 -10.70 -4.35 1.18
C ALA A 99 -11.82 -5.23 1.78
N GLU A 100 -12.35 -6.18 1.00
CA GLU A 100 -13.33 -7.17 1.50
C GLU A 100 -12.74 -8.02 2.62
N ILE A 101 -11.51 -8.54 2.45
CA ILE A 101 -10.80 -9.33 3.49
C ILE A 101 -10.59 -8.50 4.75
N PHE A 102 -10.16 -7.24 4.62
CA PHE A 102 -9.94 -6.36 5.76
C PHE A 102 -11.24 -6.15 6.55
N VAL A 103 -12.34 -5.84 5.89
CA VAL A 103 -13.65 -5.64 6.54
C VAL A 103 -14.15 -6.90 7.21
N ASP A 104 -14.02 -8.04 6.55
CA ASP A 104 -14.56 -9.31 7.06
C ASP A 104 -13.76 -9.87 8.25
N LYS A 105 -12.44 -9.59 8.32
CA LYS A 105 -11.56 -10.28 9.27
C LYS A 105 -10.82 -9.35 10.24
N TYR A 106 -10.45 -8.13 9.83
CA TYR A 106 -9.41 -7.34 10.50
C TYR A 106 -9.81 -5.93 10.92
N LEU A 107 -11.02 -5.47 10.58
CA LEU A 107 -11.44 -4.13 10.99
C LEU A 107 -11.42 -3.93 12.51
N ASP A 108 -11.64 -4.99 13.30
CA ASP A 108 -11.65 -4.99 14.77
C ASP A 108 -10.35 -5.58 15.37
N TYR A 109 -9.28 -5.72 14.58
CA TYR A 109 -8.03 -6.34 15.03
C TYR A 109 -7.41 -5.59 16.23
N ASN A 110 -7.46 -4.27 16.21
CA ASN A 110 -7.05 -3.41 17.33
C ASN A 110 -7.83 -2.10 17.33
N ASP A 111 -7.56 -1.24 18.32
CA ASP A 111 -8.27 0.03 18.45
C ASP A 111 -8.05 0.97 17.25
N ILE A 112 -6.88 0.93 16.61
CA ILE A 112 -6.57 1.77 15.45
C ILE A 112 -7.33 1.27 14.22
N THR A 113 -7.29 -0.03 13.93
CA THR A 113 -8.03 -0.59 12.79
C THR A 113 -9.53 -0.36 12.94
N ARG A 114 -10.07 -0.48 14.17
CA ARG A 114 -11.48 -0.18 14.46
C ARG A 114 -11.83 1.29 14.29
N ASN A 115 -11.02 2.18 14.86
CA ASN A 115 -11.31 3.61 14.84
C ASN A 115 -11.15 4.25 13.46
N PHE A 116 -10.31 3.67 12.59
CA PHE A 116 -10.03 4.15 11.25
C PHE A 116 -10.43 3.16 10.16
N ALA A 117 -11.35 2.23 10.46
CA ALA A 117 -11.74 1.14 9.55
C ALA A 117 -12.12 1.66 8.15
N ASP A 118 -13.01 2.65 8.07
CA ASP A 118 -13.46 3.22 6.79
C ASP A 118 -12.30 3.87 6.01
N HIS A 119 -11.33 4.48 6.70
CA HIS A 119 -10.16 5.09 6.07
C HIS A 119 -9.19 4.03 5.55
N ILE A 120 -8.90 3.00 6.36
CA ILE A 120 -7.98 1.91 5.97
C ILE A 120 -8.58 1.12 4.80
N GLU A 121 -9.86 0.72 4.88
CA GLU A 121 -10.56 0.07 3.77
C GLU A 121 -10.47 0.89 2.49
N TRP A 122 -10.78 2.19 2.59
CA TRP A 122 -10.73 3.08 1.45
C TRP A 122 -9.32 3.21 0.86
N ILE A 123 -8.26 3.28 1.69
CA ILE A 123 -6.87 3.31 1.24
C ILE A 123 -6.52 2.02 0.50
N ILE A 124 -6.89 0.85 1.04
CA ILE A 124 -6.70 -0.44 0.37
C ILE A 124 -7.34 -0.43 -1.02
N GLN A 125 -8.57 0.09 -1.15
CA GLN A 125 -9.27 0.19 -2.44
C GLN A 125 -8.63 1.17 -3.42
N GLN A 126 -7.99 2.24 -2.92
CA GLN A 126 -7.57 3.37 -3.77
C GLN A 126 -6.08 3.40 -4.07
N HIS A 127 -5.22 2.59 -3.41
CA HIS A 127 -3.78 2.71 -3.56
C HIS A 127 -3.30 2.54 -5.02
N THR A 128 -3.90 1.63 -5.80
CA THR A 128 -3.60 1.51 -7.23
C THR A 128 -4.21 2.66 -8.05
N ASN A 129 -5.43 3.10 -7.70
CA ASN A 129 -6.09 4.21 -8.38
C ASN A 129 -5.33 5.53 -8.24
N PHE A 130 -4.62 5.75 -7.13
CA PHE A 130 -3.76 6.91 -6.94
C PHE A 130 -2.82 7.14 -8.13
N TRP A 131 -2.28 6.06 -8.73
CA TRP A 131 -1.35 6.12 -9.84
C TRP A 131 -2.02 6.24 -11.21
N PHE A 132 -3.16 5.60 -11.42
CA PHE A 132 -3.74 5.40 -12.75
C PHE A 132 -4.93 6.30 -13.07
N VAL A 133 -5.58 6.93 -12.09
CA VAL A 133 -6.71 7.83 -12.37
C VAL A 133 -6.22 9.12 -13.02
N GLN A 134 -6.58 9.30 -14.29
CA GLN A 134 -6.14 10.47 -15.07
C GLN A 134 -7.23 11.51 -15.32
N LYS A 135 -8.50 11.26 -15.08
CA LYS A 135 -9.61 12.22 -15.34
C LYS A 135 -10.86 11.90 -14.56
N SER A 136 -11.62 12.94 -14.17
CA SER A 136 -13.02 12.90 -13.81
C SER A 136 -13.34 13.01 -12.31
N GLY A 137 -14.62 12.84 -11.97
CA GLY A 137 -15.14 12.85 -10.61
C GLY A 137 -14.44 11.87 -9.64
N LYS A 138 -13.79 10.83 -10.14
CA LYS A 138 -12.96 9.92 -9.30
C LYS A 138 -11.73 10.63 -8.75
N SER A 139 -11.03 11.45 -9.56
CA SER A 139 -9.85 12.20 -9.07
C SER A 139 -10.24 13.21 -7.99
N LEU A 140 -11.39 13.88 -8.17
CA LEU A 140 -11.91 14.79 -7.14
C LEU A 140 -12.28 14.03 -5.87
N ALA A 141 -12.96 12.89 -5.98
CA ALA A 141 -13.34 12.07 -4.83
C ALA A 141 -12.11 11.60 -4.04
N ILE A 142 -11.01 11.24 -4.74
CA ILE A 142 -9.74 10.90 -4.08
C ILE A 142 -9.13 12.14 -3.40
N ALA A 143 -9.02 13.25 -4.11
CA ALA A 143 -8.37 14.47 -3.63
C ALA A 143 -9.06 15.11 -2.41
N THR A 144 -10.38 14.93 -2.27
CA THR A 144 -11.20 15.50 -1.19
C THR A 144 -11.48 14.53 -0.04
N HIS A 145 -11.04 13.28 -0.14
CA HIS A 145 -11.28 12.29 0.92
C HIS A 145 -10.45 12.61 2.17
N PRO A 146 -11.00 12.49 3.39
CA PRO A 146 -10.27 12.78 4.64
C PRO A 146 -8.98 11.98 4.81
N ALA A 147 -8.90 10.76 4.27
CA ALA A 147 -7.71 9.91 4.32
C ALA A 147 -6.73 10.13 3.14
N PHE A 148 -6.88 11.19 2.33
CA PHE A 148 -6.02 11.44 1.16
C PHE A 148 -4.54 11.55 1.52
N GLU A 149 -4.20 12.27 2.59
CA GLU A 149 -2.80 12.44 3.01
C GLU A 149 -2.18 11.09 3.40
N THR A 150 -2.92 10.23 4.10
CA THR A 150 -2.47 8.89 4.45
C THR A 150 -2.39 7.96 3.23
N LEU A 151 -3.34 8.05 2.28
CA LEU A 151 -3.23 7.35 1.00
C LEU A 151 -1.95 7.74 0.26
N SER A 152 -1.64 9.03 0.22
CA SER A 152 -0.43 9.56 -0.39
C SER A 152 0.84 9.03 0.30
N GLU A 153 0.86 8.97 1.63
CA GLU A 153 1.93 8.38 2.44
C GLU A 153 2.16 6.90 2.09
N VAL A 154 1.10 6.10 2.06
CA VAL A 154 1.16 4.67 1.71
C VAL A 154 1.65 4.47 0.29
N CYS A 155 1.12 5.24 -0.67
CA CYS A 155 1.53 5.15 -2.07
C CYS A 155 3.00 5.55 -2.29
N LEU A 156 3.52 6.51 -1.53
CA LEU A 156 4.93 6.86 -1.56
C LEU A 156 5.79 5.67 -1.11
N ALA A 157 5.44 5.05 0.02
CA ALA A 157 6.15 3.89 0.53
C ALA A 157 6.11 2.71 -0.45
N ASP A 158 4.93 2.40 -1.00
CA ASP A 158 4.72 1.33 -1.99
C ASP A 158 5.59 1.52 -3.24
N LYS A 159 5.70 2.74 -3.76
CA LYS A 159 6.49 3.02 -4.98
C LYS A 159 7.98 3.14 -4.73
N MET A 160 8.40 3.67 -3.59
CA MET A 160 9.82 3.71 -3.23
C MET A 160 10.42 2.32 -2.97
N GLY A 161 9.58 1.32 -2.75
CA GLY A 161 9.97 -0.10 -2.79
C GLY A 161 10.22 -0.64 -4.20
N LEU A 162 9.92 0.15 -5.26
CA LEU A 162 10.09 -0.24 -6.66
C LEU A 162 11.24 0.55 -7.30
N THR A 163 12.26 -0.17 -7.76
CA THR A 163 13.30 0.38 -8.63
C THR A 163 12.91 0.10 -10.08
N LEU A 164 12.88 1.13 -10.92
CA LEU A 164 12.68 0.95 -12.34
C LEU A 164 13.90 0.27 -12.99
N PRO A 165 13.74 -0.45 -14.13
CA PRO A 165 14.84 -1.14 -14.80
C PRO A 165 16.01 -0.24 -15.22
N ASP A 166 15.79 1.06 -15.29
CA ASP A 166 16.80 2.08 -15.56
C ASP A 166 17.45 2.68 -14.30
N GLY A 167 17.12 2.14 -13.12
CA GLY A 167 17.66 2.54 -11.81
C GLY A 167 17.02 3.80 -11.21
N ARG A 168 15.99 4.37 -11.82
CA ARG A 168 15.29 5.54 -11.28
C ARG A 168 14.39 5.13 -10.13
N VAL A 169 14.37 5.95 -9.09
CA VAL A 169 13.38 5.89 -8.00
C VAL A 169 12.16 6.72 -8.42
N MET A 170 10.96 6.29 -8.05
CA MET A 170 9.71 6.90 -8.52
C MET A 170 9.27 8.17 -7.75
N ASP A 171 10.19 8.86 -7.09
CA ASP A 171 9.90 10.03 -6.24
C ASP A 171 9.31 11.21 -7.04
N GLU A 172 9.88 11.51 -8.22
CA GLU A 172 9.40 12.62 -9.07
C GLU A 172 7.96 12.37 -9.54
N GLU A 173 7.63 11.11 -9.90
CA GLU A 173 6.26 10.75 -10.31
C GLU A 173 5.27 10.90 -9.16
N TRP A 174 5.68 10.61 -7.93
CA TRP A 174 4.84 10.80 -6.74
C TRP A 174 4.54 12.29 -6.50
N ASP A 175 5.56 13.15 -6.57
CA ASP A 175 5.40 14.60 -6.40
C ASP A 175 4.41 15.17 -7.44
N ASP A 176 4.55 14.77 -8.71
CA ASP A 176 3.63 15.14 -9.79
C ASP A 176 2.19 14.65 -9.52
N ARG A 177 2.02 13.45 -8.98
CA ARG A 177 0.71 12.91 -8.63
C ARG A 177 0.06 13.66 -7.47
N VAL A 178 0.81 13.96 -6.41
CA VAL A 178 0.32 14.75 -5.28
C VAL A 178 -0.08 16.16 -5.77
N ALA A 179 0.77 16.82 -6.54
CA ALA A 179 0.48 18.13 -7.10
C ALA A 179 -0.78 18.13 -7.99
N TYR A 180 -1.00 17.08 -8.78
CA TYR A 180 -2.21 16.89 -9.59
C TYR A 180 -3.47 16.83 -8.72
N PHE A 181 -3.49 16.04 -7.64
CA PHE A 181 -4.65 15.92 -6.76
C PHE A 181 -4.91 17.21 -5.97
N VAL A 182 -3.85 17.86 -5.48
CA VAL A 182 -3.96 19.16 -4.78
C VAL A 182 -4.57 20.21 -5.71
N ALA A 183 -4.13 20.32 -6.95
CA ALA A 183 -4.68 21.25 -7.93
C ALA A 183 -6.17 20.99 -8.21
N ILE A 184 -6.60 19.71 -8.28
CA ILE A 184 -8.04 19.37 -8.43
C ILE A 184 -8.83 19.78 -7.21
N ARG A 185 -8.34 19.52 -6.00
CA ARG A 185 -9.00 19.91 -4.75
C ARG A 185 -9.19 21.41 -4.68
N ASP A 186 -8.14 22.18 -4.93
CA ASP A 186 -8.14 23.63 -4.83
C ASP A 186 -9.06 24.28 -5.87
N ALA A 187 -9.12 23.75 -7.09
CA ALA A 187 -10.01 24.22 -8.15
C ALA A 187 -11.52 24.01 -7.83
N ASN A 188 -11.86 23.11 -6.89
CA ASN A 188 -13.23 22.77 -6.52
C ASN A 188 -13.61 23.20 -5.09
N SER A 189 -12.74 23.94 -4.41
CA SER A 189 -12.97 24.46 -3.03
C SER A 189 -13.73 25.79 -2.98
N HIS A 190 -14.41 26.20 -4.08
CA HIS A 190 -15.13 27.48 -4.20
C HIS A 190 -16.63 27.29 -4.37
#